data_a764a3f99b7e947c5480e0bfd2fddbe5
#
_entry.id   a764a3f99b7e947c5480e0bfd2fddbe5
#
_cell.length_a   1.000
_cell.length_b   1.000
_cell.length_c   1.000
_cell.angle_alpha   90.00
_cell.angle_beta   90.00
_cell.angle_gamma   90.00
#
_symmetry.space_group_name_H-M   'P 1'
#
loop_
_entity.id
_entity.type
_entity.pdbx_description
1 polymer ?
#
loop_
_entity_poly.entity_id
_entity_poly.type
_entity_poly.pdbx_seq_one_letter_code
_entity_poly.pdbx_strand_id
1 'polypeptide(L)'
;MSKSSDGKTTESAAASGTAKRLEEVLDNLDLETIGAPMLRTLLSQTMETLKIARRRVDEQQNHLELLSQLSTTDLATGLLNMRGLHLILRRVLARAKRDETGGVLIVIDLDGFKAINDSYGHTAGDEVLVSVARHLVGGVREGDEVARLGGDEFAILMSGVSRREADLRATALSTGLNGLVVPWDGKAIQVRGSVGGACYGPDDDMDTIYRRADEEMYRQKNDRMPIRTAGGKHDA
;
A
#
# COMPACT_ATOMS: atom_id res chain seq x y z
N MET A 1 5.95 -6.92 -4.15
CA MET A 1 5.08 -8.02 -3.72
C MET A 1 5.81 -8.89 -2.70
N SER A 2 5.12 -9.32 -1.66
CA SER A 2 5.58 -10.27 -0.64
C SER A 2 6.58 -9.75 0.41
N LYS A 3 6.06 -9.12 1.49
CA LYS A 3 6.66 -9.11 2.84
C LYS A 3 5.67 -8.78 3.98
N SER A 4 4.34 -8.81 3.73
CA SER A 4 3.33 -8.59 4.78
C SER A 4 2.89 -9.86 5.49
N SER A 5 3.35 -11.05 5.10
CA SER A 5 2.94 -12.32 5.73
C SER A 5 3.80 -12.76 6.93
N ASP A 6 5.03 -12.25 7.07
CA ASP A 6 5.96 -12.75 8.09
C ASP A 6 5.66 -12.24 9.52
N GLY A 7 5.03 -11.07 9.68
CA GLY A 7 4.67 -10.55 11.00
C GLY A 7 3.50 -11.33 11.64
N LYS A 8 2.49 -11.67 10.85
CA LYS A 8 1.30 -12.42 11.33
C LYS A 8 1.62 -13.88 11.72
N THR A 9 2.59 -14.50 11.03
CA THR A 9 3.04 -15.88 11.31
C THR A 9 3.85 -15.97 12.60
N THR A 10 4.66 -14.96 12.91
CA THR A 10 5.50 -14.94 14.11
C THR A 10 4.70 -14.70 15.40
N GLU A 11 3.71 -13.79 15.39
CA GLU A 11 2.84 -13.59 16.55
C GLU A 11 1.89 -14.78 16.79
N SER A 12 1.36 -15.39 15.74
CA SER A 12 0.55 -16.61 15.83
C SER A 12 1.35 -17.79 16.37
N ALA A 13 2.59 -17.95 15.93
CA ALA A 13 3.51 -18.98 16.42
C ALA A 13 3.92 -18.75 17.88
N ALA A 14 4.19 -17.49 18.28
CA ALA A 14 4.56 -17.13 19.64
C ALA A 14 3.40 -17.39 20.64
N ALA A 15 2.16 -17.06 20.27
CA ALA A 15 1.01 -17.32 21.16
C ALA A 15 0.63 -18.81 21.21
N SER A 16 0.81 -19.57 20.13
CA SER A 16 0.69 -21.03 20.13
C SER A 16 1.78 -21.67 20.98
N GLY A 17 3.01 -21.16 20.93
CA GLY A 17 4.12 -21.60 21.79
C GLY A 17 3.89 -21.31 23.27
N THR A 18 3.25 -20.17 23.59
CA THR A 18 2.92 -19.83 24.99
C THR A 18 1.81 -20.71 25.55
N ALA A 19 0.79 -21.02 24.76
CA ALA A 19 -0.29 -21.94 25.16
C ALA A 19 0.26 -23.36 25.43
N LYS A 20 1.15 -23.84 24.53
CA LYS A 20 1.79 -25.17 24.70
C LYS A 20 2.71 -25.23 25.91
N ARG A 21 3.47 -24.17 26.21
CA ARG A 21 4.29 -24.07 27.42
C ARG A 21 3.46 -24.02 28.68
N LEU A 22 2.29 -23.36 28.67
CA LEU A 22 1.36 -23.37 29.80
C LEU A 22 0.76 -24.76 30.01
N GLU A 23 0.46 -25.53 28.98
CA GLU A 23 0.03 -26.93 29.07
C GLU A 23 1.15 -27.81 29.65
N GLU A 24 2.39 -27.70 29.19
CA GLU A 24 3.55 -28.43 29.72
C GLU A 24 3.82 -28.09 31.19
N VAL A 25 3.66 -26.83 31.61
CA VAL A 25 3.79 -26.40 33.01
C VAL A 25 2.66 -26.97 33.87
N LEU A 26 1.43 -26.99 33.35
CA LEU A 26 0.27 -27.60 34.05
C LEU A 26 0.43 -29.11 34.28
N ASP A 27 0.94 -29.84 33.28
CA ASP A 27 1.15 -31.27 33.33
C ASP A 27 2.31 -31.67 34.27
N ASN A 28 3.31 -30.80 34.45
CA ASN A 28 4.46 -31.02 35.32
C ASN A 28 4.28 -30.51 36.76
N LEU A 29 3.19 -29.82 37.07
CA LEU A 29 2.87 -29.41 38.45
C LEU A 29 2.37 -30.62 39.26
N ASP A 30 3.24 -31.17 40.09
CA ASP A 30 2.90 -32.19 41.08
C ASP A 30 2.11 -31.53 42.23
N LEU A 31 0.79 -31.73 42.21
CA LEU A 31 -0.15 -30.94 42.99
C LEU A 31 -0.88 -31.81 43.99
N GLU A 32 -0.15 -32.43 44.90
CA GLU A 32 -0.74 -33.15 46.04
C GLU A 32 -1.25 -32.24 47.17
N THR A 33 -1.18 -30.91 47.03
CA THR A 33 -1.59 -29.95 48.07
C THR A 33 -2.99 -29.37 47.76
N ILE A 34 -3.78 -29.14 48.84
CA ILE A 34 -5.22 -28.75 48.85
C ILE A 34 -5.62 -27.54 47.95
N GLY A 35 -4.69 -26.72 47.47
CA GLY A 35 -4.94 -25.63 46.56
C GLY A 35 -4.87 -25.97 45.06
N ALA A 36 -4.42 -27.13 44.71
CA ALA A 36 -4.12 -27.59 43.38
C ALA A 36 -5.33 -27.75 42.46
N PRO A 37 -6.45 -28.34 42.86
CA PRO A 37 -7.63 -28.46 42.00
C PRO A 37 -8.22 -27.12 41.62
N MET A 38 -8.21 -26.15 42.53
CA MET A 38 -8.73 -24.80 42.29
C MET A 38 -7.85 -24.05 41.29
N LEU A 39 -6.51 -24.15 41.41
CA LEU A 39 -5.56 -23.54 40.47
C LEU A 39 -5.68 -24.13 39.06
N ARG A 40 -5.81 -25.47 38.95
CA ARG A 40 -6.07 -26.13 37.66
C ARG A 40 -7.38 -25.66 37.02
N THR A 41 -8.44 -25.52 37.79
CA THR A 41 -9.73 -25.05 37.29
C THR A 41 -9.62 -23.61 36.79
N LEU A 42 -8.98 -22.71 37.53
CA LEU A 42 -8.75 -21.32 37.14
C LEU A 42 -7.91 -21.22 35.88
N LEU A 43 -6.81 -21.98 35.79
CA LEU A 43 -5.96 -21.99 34.59
C LEU A 43 -6.70 -22.55 33.37
N SER A 44 -7.48 -23.61 33.52
CA SER A 44 -8.29 -24.16 32.43
C SER A 44 -9.36 -23.17 31.96
N GLN A 45 -10.03 -22.46 32.87
CA GLN A 45 -10.99 -21.41 32.53
C GLN A 45 -10.33 -20.22 31.84
N THR A 46 -9.14 -19.81 32.30
CA THR A 46 -8.36 -18.72 31.67
C THR A 46 -7.93 -19.11 30.26
N MET A 47 -7.43 -20.34 30.08
CA MET A 47 -7.05 -20.85 28.77
C MET A 47 -8.23 -20.89 27.78
N GLU A 48 -9.39 -21.37 28.25
CA GLU A 48 -10.60 -21.40 27.42
C GLU A 48 -11.08 -20.01 27.07
N THR A 49 -11.04 -19.06 28.00
CA THR A 49 -11.36 -17.66 27.78
C THR A 49 -10.40 -17.04 26.76
N LEU A 50 -9.10 -17.33 26.86
CA LEU A 50 -8.10 -16.87 25.89
C LEU A 50 -8.33 -17.46 24.49
N LYS A 51 -8.68 -18.75 24.40
CA LYS A 51 -9.03 -19.40 23.13
C LYS A 51 -10.24 -18.75 22.47
N ILE A 52 -11.29 -18.47 23.26
CA ILE A 52 -12.50 -17.79 22.78
C ILE A 52 -12.19 -16.36 22.32
N ALA A 53 -11.43 -15.61 23.13
CA ALA A 53 -11.03 -14.24 22.78
C ALA A 53 -10.22 -14.20 21.48
N ARG A 54 -9.28 -15.14 21.32
CA ARG A 54 -8.48 -15.26 20.10
C ARG A 54 -9.34 -15.55 18.87
N ARG A 55 -10.25 -16.53 18.95
CA ARG A 55 -11.19 -16.82 17.86
C ARG A 55 -12.00 -15.59 17.44
N ARG A 56 -12.48 -14.80 18.41
CA ARG A 56 -13.21 -13.56 18.11
C ARG A 56 -12.35 -12.53 17.39
N VAL A 57 -11.08 -12.40 17.80
CA VAL A 57 -10.14 -11.50 17.11
C VAL A 57 -9.89 -11.96 15.66
N ASP A 58 -9.66 -13.28 15.46
CA ASP A 58 -9.46 -13.84 14.13
C ASP A 58 -10.70 -13.67 13.24
N GLU A 59 -11.89 -13.91 13.79
CA GLU A 59 -13.18 -13.69 13.08
C GLU A 59 -13.40 -12.23 12.72
N GLN A 60 -13.08 -11.28 13.62
CA GLN A 60 -13.18 -9.86 13.36
C GLN A 60 -12.16 -9.40 12.30
N GLN A 61 -10.93 -9.92 12.35
CA GLN A 61 -9.93 -9.63 11.32
C GLN A 61 -10.37 -10.13 9.94
N ASN A 62 -10.87 -11.36 9.86
CA ASN A 62 -11.40 -11.91 8.61
C ASN A 62 -12.58 -11.09 8.07
N HIS A 63 -13.45 -10.62 8.96
CA HIS A 63 -14.59 -9.77 8.57
C HIS A 63 -14.13 -8.40 8.06
N LEU A 64 -13.15 -7.77 8.72
CA LEU A 64 -12.54 -6.52 8.27
C LEU A 64 -11.80 -6.69 6.92
N GLU A 65 -11.11 -7.82 6.72
CA GLU A 65 -10.48 -8.13 5.44
C GLU A 65 -11.53 -8.29 4.32
N LEU A 66 -12.64 -8.95 4.60
CA LEU A 66 -13.75 -9.09 3.65
C LEU A 66 -14.39 -7.73 3.32
N LEU A 67 -14.66 -6.90 4.32
CA LEU A 67 -15.18 -5.54 4.10
C LEU A 67 -14.19 -4.68 3.31
N SER A 68 -12.90 -4.78 3.61
CA SER A 68 -11.84 -4.09 2.87
C SER A 68 -11.78 -4.56 1.40
N GLN A 69 -11.95 -5.87 1.16
CA GLN A 69 -12.05 -6.41 -0.21
C GLN A 69 -13.28 -5.92 -0.98
N LEU A 70 -14.36 -5.54 -0.28
CA LEU A 70 -15.56 -4.96 -0.92
C LEU A 70 -15.43 -3.45 -1.13
N SER A 71 -14.56 -2.79 -0.38
CA SER A 71 -14.31 -1.35 -0.54
C SER A 71 -13.64 -1.06 -1.88
N THR A 72 -13.98 0.08 -2.47
CA THR A 72 -13.31 0.62 -3.66
C THR A 72 -12.42 1.82 -3.34
N THR A 73 -12.28 2.16 -2.05
CA THR A 73 -11.51 3.31 -1.56
C THR A 73 -10.39 2.88 -0.61
N ASP A 74 -9.30 3.61 -0.62
CA ASP A 74 -8.20 3.50 0.33
C ASP A 74 -8.55 4.28 1.60
N LEU A 75 -8.50 3.63 2.75
CA LEU A 75 -8.94 4.23 4.03
C LEU A 75 -8.04 5.35 4.52
N ALA A 76 -6.76 5.34 4.18
CA ALA A 76 -5.81 6.34 4.64
C ALA A 76 -5.94 7.66 3.86
N THR A 77 -6.14 7.58 2.55
CA THR A 77 -6.13 8.74 1.66
C THR A 77 -7.52 9.16 1.17
N GLY A 78 -8.51 8.28 1.28
CA GLY A 78 -9.87 8.49 0.73
C GLY A 78 -9.95 8.37 -0.79
N LEU A 79 -8.83 8.09 -1.47
CA LEU A 79 -8.78 7.87 -2.92
C LEU A 79 -9.37 6.51 -3.30
N LEU A 80 -9.55 6.26 -4.60
CA LEU A 80 -9.79 4.91 -5.07
C LEU A 80 -8.63 4.01 -4.65
N ASN A 81 -8.93 2.76 -4.29
CA ASN A 81 -7.91 1.73 -4.17
C ASN A 81 -7.70 1.02 -5.53
N MET A 82 -6.76 0.08 -5.61
CA MET A 82 -6.48 -0.71 -6.82
C MET A 82 -7.75 -1.32 -7.41
N ARG A 83 -8.65 -1.86 -6.58
CA ARG A 83 -9.91 -2.46 -7.02
C ARG A 83 -10.86 -1.43 -7.62
N GLY A 84 -10.99 -0.26 -6.96
CA GLY A 84 -11.81 0.84 -7.45
C GLY A 84 -11.32 1.32 -8.81
N LEU A 85 -10.02 1.51 -8.95
CA LEU A 85 -9.41 1.89 -10.23
C LEU A 85 -9.64 0.84 -11.32
N HIS A 86 -9.48 -0.45 -11.03
CA HIS A 86 -9.76 -1.52 -11.99
C HIS A 86 -11.20 -1.54 -12.48
N LEU A 87 -12.17 -1.29 -11.58
CA LEU A 87 -13.59 -1.24 -11.96
C LEU A 87 -13.86 -0.06 -12.91
N ILE A 88 -13.27 1.09 -12.64
CA ILE A 88 -13.44 2.28 -13.47
C ILE A 88 -12.69 2.09 -14.80
N LEU A 89 -11.44 1.63 -14.78
CA LEU A 89 -10.65 1.41 -15.99
C LEU A 89 -11.34 0.45 -16.96
N ARG A 90 -11.94 -0.64 -16.47
CA ARG A 90 -12.76 -1.54 -17.32
C ARG A 90 -13.90 -0.81 -18.02
N ARG A 91 -14.61 0.09 -17.32
CA ARG A 91 -15.72 0.87 -17.90
C ARG A 91 -15.20 1.86 -18.94
N VAL A 92 -14.08 2.50 -18.63
CA VAL A 92 -13.45 3.47 -19.52
C VAL A 92 -12.94 2.83 -20.80
N LEU A 93 -12.29 1.64 -20.72
CA LEU A 93 -11.85 0.90 -21.90
C LEU A 93 -13.02 0.39 -22.75
N ALA A 94 -14.08 -0.10 -22.12
CA ALA A 94 -15.29 -0.50 -22.84
C ALA A 94 -15.95 0.70 -23.57
N ARG A 95 -15.88 1.90 -22.97
CA ARG A 95 -16.34 3.13 -23.59
C ARG A 95 -15.40 3.57 -24.73
N ALA A 96 -14.09 3.54 -24.50
CA ALA A 96 -13.09 3.88 -25.49
C ALA A 96 -13.25 3.06 -26.77
N LYS A 97 -13.51 1.76 -26.62
CA LYS A 97 -13.76 0.84 -27.73
C LYS A 97 -15.05 1.18 -28.51
N ARG A 98 -16.12 1.60 -27.82
CA ARG A 98 -17.39 1.93 -28.49
C ARG A 98 -17.36 3.30 -29.16
N ASP A 99 -16.76 4.29 -28.50
CA ASP A 99 -16.82 5.68 -28.89
C ASP A 99 -15.54 6.13 -29.68
N GLU A 100 -14.63 5.17 -29.97
CA GLU A 100 -13.32 5.39 -30.63
C GLU A 100 -12.49 6.49 -29.95
N THR A 101 -12.54 6.53 -28.63
CA THR A 101 -11.84 7.53 -27.81
C THR A 101 -10.63 6.91 -27.12
N GLY A 102 -9.90 7.73 -26.38
CA GLY A 102 -8.75 7.27 -25.61
C GLY A 102 -8.51 8.14 -24.37
N GLY A 103 -7.38 7.91 -23.76
CA GLY A 103 -6.94 8.67 -22.60
C GLY A 103 -5.55 8.24 -22.16
N VAL A 104 -5.23 8.47 -20.89
CA VAL A 104 -3.95 8.11 -20.29
C VAL A 104 -4.14 7.50 -18.90
N LEU A 105 -3.36 6.47 -18.61
CA LEU A 105 -3.09 6.01 -17.26
C LEU A 105 -1.71 6.51 -16.85
N ILE A 106 -1.62 7.23 -15.74
CA ILE A 106 -0.38 7.67 -15.12
C ILE A 106 -0.17 6.84 -13.86
N VAL A 107 1.02 6.28 -13.67
CA VAL A 107 1.45 5.58 -12.45
C VAL A 107 2.55 6.40 -11.78
N ILE A 108 2.52 6.45 -10.47
CA ILE A 108 3.40 7.26 -9.63
C ILE A 108 3.92 6.40 -8.50
N ASP A 109 5.22 6.44 -8.22
CA ASP A 109 5.88 5.78 -7.08
C ASP A 109 6.67 6.83 -6.29
N LEU A 110 6.51 6.88 -4.97
CA LEU A 110 7.21 7.84 -4.12
C LEU A 110 8.64 7.38 -3.84
N ASP A 111 9.60 8.16 -4.33
CA ASP A 111 11.02 7.84 -4.18
C ASP A 111 11.47 7.93 -2.71
N GLY A 112 11.98 6.82 -2.17
CA GLY A 112 12.52 6.80 -0.82
C GLY A 112 11.48 6.86 0.31
N PHE A 113 10.22 6.56 0.06
CA PHE A 113 9.16 6.59 1.08
C PHE A 113 9.48 5.73 2.31
N LYS A 114 10.13 4.58 2.12
CA LYS A 114 10.61 3.76 3.23
C LYS A 114 11.58 4.53 4.14
N ALA A 115 12.50 5.32 3.57
CA ALA A 115 13.44 6.13 4.36
C ALA A 115 12.73 7.23 5.15
N ILE A 116 11.61 7.76 4.64
CA ILE A 116 10.76 8.70 5.38
C ILE A 116 10.18 7.98 6.61
N ASN A 117 9.59 6.81 6.45
CA ASN A 117 9.05 6.01 7.56
C ASN A 117 10.15 5.66 8.59
N ASP A 118 11.31 5.23 8.12
CA ASP A 118 12.43 4.85 9.00
C ASP A 118 12.99 6.06 9.78
N SER A 119 12.92 7.28 9.20
CA SER A 119 13.50 8.50 9.80
C SER A 119 12.52 9.31 10.67
N TYR A 120 11.22 9.29 10.33
CA TYR A 120 10.20 10.15 10.95
C TYR A 120 9.04 9.37 11.57
N GLY A 121 9.02 8.03 11.40
CA GLY A 121 7.95 7.15 11.88
C GLY A 121 6.78 7.01 10.89
N HIS A 122 5.99 5.96 11.07
CA HIS A 122 4.86 5.63 10.18
C HIS A 122 3.78 6.72 10.13
N THR A 123 3.54 7.41 11.25
CA THR A 123 2.56 8.51 11.29
C THR A 123 2.97 9.68 10.37
N ALA A 124 4.27 9.95 10.28
CA ALA A 124 4.80 10.95 9.32
C ALA A 124 4.61 10.48 7.88
N GLY A 125 4.85 9.20 7.61
CA GLY A 125 4.58 8.60 6.31
C GLY A 125 3.11 8.69 5.91
N ASP A 126 2.18 8.43 6.84
CA ASP A 126 0.74 8.56 6.60
C ASP A 126 0.36 10.01 6.23
N GLU A 127 0.91 11.03 6.93
CA GLU A 127 0.67 12.44 6.57
C GLU A 127 1.27 12.80 5.20
N VAL A 128 2.42 12.23 4.84
CA VAL A 128 2.99 12.36 3.49
C VAL A 128 2.03 11.78 2.45
N LEU A 129 1.51 10.57 2.65
CA LEU A 129 0.55 9.94 1.73
C LEU A 129 -0.72 10.78 1.56
N VAL A 130 -1.28 11.31 2.65
CA VAL A 130 -2.46 12.20 2.64
C VAL A 130 -2.16 13.50 1.90
N SER A 131 -0.98 14.09 2.12
CA SER A 131 -0.55 15.32 1.45
C SER A 131 -0.35 15.11 -0.06
N VAL A 132 0.24 13.97 -0.45
CA VAL A 132 0.36 13.57 -1.85
C VAL A 132 -1.03 13.39 -2.48
N ALA A 133 -1.93 12.67 -1.80
CA ALA A 133 -3.30 12.47 -2.27
C ALA A 133 -4.02 13.78 -2.56
N ARG A 134 -3.96 14.75 -1.62
CA ARG A 134 -4.52 16.10 -1.80
C ARG A 134 -3.90 16.84 -2.98
N HIS A 135 -2.57 16.75 -3.12
CA HIS A 135 -1.86 17.38 -4.23
C HIS A 135 -2.32 16.80 -5.58
N LEU A 136 -2.40 15.48 -5.70
CA LEU A 136 -2.82 14.81 -6.94
C LEU A 136 -4.26 15.14 -7.30
N VAL A 137 -5.19 15.13 -6.33
CA VAL A 137 -6.61 15.52 -6.54
C VAL A 137 -6.71 16.98 -6.99
N GLY A 138 -5.92 17.88 -6.38
CA GLY A 138 -5.90 19.29 -6.78
C GLY A 138 -5.29 19.55 -8.16
N GLY A 139 -4.51 18.60 -8.68
CA GLY A 139 -3.85 18.70 -10.00
C GLY A 139 -4.62 18.10 -11.18
N VAL A 140 -5.77 17.46 -10.92
CA VAL A 140 -6.62 16.83 -11.94
C VAL A 140 -7.96 17.56 -12.08
N ARG A 141 -8.66 17.33 -13.19
CA ARG A 141 -10.00 17.91 -13.43
C ARG A 141 -11.11 17.01 -12.89
N GLU A 142 -12.29 17.54 -12.74
CA GLU A 142 -13.50 16.77 -12.52
C GLU A 142 -13.66 15.70 -13.64
N GLY A 143 -13.87 14.45 -13.24
CA GLY A 143 -13.95 13.29 -14.15
C GLY A 143 -12.63 12.57 -14.45
N ASP A 144 -11.49 13.09 -13.98
CA ASP A 144 -10.27 12.29 -13.85
C ASP A 144 -10.29 11.54 -12.52
N GLU A 145 -9.76 10.34 -12.49
CA GLU A 145 -9.78 9.49 -11.30
C GLU A 145 -8.40 9.37 -10.68
N VAL A 146 -8.32 9.50 -9.37
CA VAL A 146 -7.07 9.33 -8.61
C VAL A 146 -7.20 8.13 -7.70
N ALA A 147 -6.18 7.29 -7.68
CA ALA A 147 -6.14 6.08 -6.89
C ALA A 147 -4.82 5.93 -6.13
N ARG A 148 -4.85 5.23 -5.00
CA ARG A 148 -3.69 4.67 -4.34
C ARG A 148 -3.68 3.16 -4.57
N LEU A 149 -2.63 2.66 -5.22
CA LEU A 149 -2.54 1.25 -5.61
C LEU A 149 -2.09 0.35 -4.46
N GLY A 150 -1.30 0.90 -3.55
CA GLY A 150 -0.79 0.25 -2.35
C GLY A 150 0.54 0.86 -1.91
N GLY A 151 0.88 0.77 -0.63
CA GLY A 151 2.14 1.33 -0.13
C GLY A 151 2.31 2.80 -0.49
N ASP A 152 3.27 3.09 -1.34
CA ASP A 152 3.68 4.40 -1.85
C ASP A 152 3.35 4.62 -3.34
N GLU A 153 2.50 3.76 -3.91
CA GLU A 153 2.13 3.81 -5.32
C GLU A 153 0.76 4.46 -5.52
N PHE A 154 0.67 5.38 -6.48
CA PHE A 154 -0.55 6.07 -6.89
C PHE A 154 -0.78 5.92 -8.39
N ALA A 155 -2.03 6.16 -8.81
CA ALA A 155 -2.36 6.23 -10.23
C ALA A 155 -3.38 7.34 -10.51
N ILE A 156 -3.35 7.85 -11.75
CA ILE A 156 -4.32 8.81 -12.26
C ILE A 156 -4.83 8.28 -13.61
N LEU A 157 -6.14 8.21 -13.75
CA LEU A 157 -6.80 7.84 -14.98
C LEU A 157 -7.50 9.05 -15.58
N MET A 158 -7.05 9.47 -16.75
CA MET A 158 -7.62 10.59 -17.50
C MET A 158 -8.28 10.07 -18.78
N SER A 159 -9.53 10.46 -19.04
CA SER A 159 -10.28 10.04 -20.21
C SER A 159 -10.48 11.21 -21.18
N GLY A 160 -10.52 10.93 -22.48
CA GLY A 160 -10.78 11.94 -23.50
C GLY A 160 -9.72 13.04 -23.55
N VAL A 161 -8.45 12.68 -23.32
CA VAL A 161 -7.29 13.56 -23.46
C VAL A 161 -6.41 13.11 -24.62
N SER A 162 -5.88 14.06 -25.38
CA SER A 162 -4.87 13.78 -26.39
C SER A 162 -3.53 13.43 -25.73
N ARG A 163 -2.66 12.72 -26.45
CA ARG A 163 -1.31 12.40 -25.98
C ARG A 163 -0.55 13.65 -25.51
N ARG A 164 -0.61 14.73 -26.28
CA ARG A 164 0.06 15.98 -25.94
C ARG A 164 -0.45 16.59 -24.63
N GLU A 165 -1.77 16.57 -24.40
CA GLU A 165 -2.35 17.03 -23.12
C GLU A 165 -1.96 16.13 -21.97
N ALA A 166 -1.93 14.80 -22.19
CA ALA A 166 -1.48 13.83 -21.21
C ALA A 166 -0.04 14.09 -20.78
N ASP A 167 0.88 14.29 -21.74
CA ASP A 167 2.30 14.57 -21.47
C ASP A 167 2.48 15.88 -20.68
N LEU A 168 1.73 16.94 -21.06
CA LEU A 168 1.77 18.22 -20.34
C LEU A 168 1.27 18.09 -18.90
N ARG A 169 0.17 17.36 -18.68
CA ARG A 169 -0.39 17.13 -17.34
C ARG A 169 0.52 16.25 -16.50
N ALA A 170 1.06 15.16 -17.05
CA ALA A 170 2.00 14.29 -16.35
C ALA A 170 3.25 15.09 -15.92
N THR A 171 3.77 15.96 -16.79
CA THR A 171 4.90 16.84 -16.47
C THR A 171 4.56 17.81 -15.34
N ALA A 172 3.39 18.46 -15.39
CA ALA A 172 2.94 19.38 -14.34
C ALA A 172 2.77 18.67 -12.99
N LEU A 173 2.13 17.48 -12.99
CA LEU A 173 1.96 16.66 -11.80
C LEU A 173 3.31 16.21 -11.21
N SER A 174 4.22 15.75 -12.06
CA SER A 174 5.57 15.35 -11.64
C SER A 174 6.33 16.54 -11.04
N THR A 175 6.26 17.71 -11.66
CA THR A 175 6.93 18.92 -11.17
C THR A 175 6.36 19.35 -9.81
N GLY A 176 5.04 19.40 -9.69
CA GLY A 176 4.36 19.76 -8.45
C GLY A 176 4.63 18.77 -7.32
N LEU A 177 4.57 17.46 -7.59
CA LEU A 177 4.88 16.41 -6.63
C LEU A 177 6.33 16.52 -6.12
N ASN A 178 7.29 16.75 -7.02
CA ASN A 178 8.70 16.87 -6.64
C ASN A 178 9.03 18.21 -5.96
N GLY A 179 8.11 19.18 -6.00
CA GLY A 179 8.16 20.43 -5.24
C GLY A 179 7.41 20.36 -3.90
N LEU A 180 6.70 19.26 -3.61
CA LEU A 180 5.88 19.14 -2.41
C LEU A 180 6.76 19.01 -1.16
N VAL A 181 6.46 19.83 -0.17
CA VAL A 181 7.09 19.80 1.15
C VAL A 181 6.00 19.61 2.20
N VAL A 182 6.14 18.58 3.02
CA VAL A 182 5.19 18.27 4.10
C VAL A 182 5.79 18.69 5.42
N PRO A 183 5.16 19.65 6.14
CA PRO A 183 5.61 20.04 7.48
C PRO A 183 5.29 18.93 8.48
N TRP A 184 6.26 18.53 9.30
CA TRP A 184 6.12 17.50 10.31
C TRP A 184 7.01 17.79 11.52
N ASP A 185 6.41 17.96 12.70
CA ASP A 185 7.12 18.16 13.98
C ASP A 185 8.27 19.21 13.89
N GLY A 186 7.95 20.38 13.32
CA GLY A 186 8.93 21.47 13.13
C GLY A 186 9.98 21.23 12.04
N LYS A 187 9.89 20.11 11.31
CA LYS A 187 10.76 19.75 10.18
C LYS A 187 9.99 19.85 8.86
N ALA A 188 10.72 19.82 7.76
CA ALA A 188 10.18 19.83 6.41
C ALA A 188 10.57 18.53 5.70
N ILE A 189 9.58 17.69 5.37
CA ILE A 189 9.79 16.44 4.65
C ILE A 189 9.61 16.74 3.16
N GLN A 190 10.69 16.63 2.39
CA GLN A 190 10.66 16.77 0.94
C GLN A 190 10.11 15.49 0.31
N VAL A 191 9.04 15.61 -0.48
CA VAL A 191 8.48 14.50 -1.25
C VAL A 191 9.13 14.47 -2.63
N ARG A 192 9.38 13.28 -3.14
CA ARG A 192 9.81 13.02 -4.50
C ARG A 192 9.07 11.81 -5.03
N GLY A 193 8.85 11.78 -6.36
CA GLY A 193 8.20 10.65 -6.99
C GLY A 193 8.55 10.52 -8.46
N SER A 194 8.60 9.30 -8.92
CA SER A 194 8.76 8.91 -10.31
C SER A 194 7.40 8.71 -10.95
N VAL A 195 7.20 9.22 -12.16
CA VAL A 195 5.90 9.29 -12.84
C VAL A 195 6.02 8.67 -14.22
N GLY A 196 5.21 7.66 -14.52
CA GLY A 196 5.14 7.05 -15.85
C GLY A 196 3.73 7.12 -16.42
N GLY A 197 3.59 7.42 -17.70
CA GLY A 197 2.29 7.52 -18.36
C GLY A 197 2.17 6.62 -19.58
N ALA A 198 1.01 5.98 -19.76
CA ALA A 198 0.66 5.21 -20.95
C ALA A 198 -0.68 5.68 -21.52
N CYS A 199 -0.66 6.14 -22.77
CA CYS A 199 -1.91 6.38 -23.49
C CYS A 199 -2.62 5.06 -23.79
N TYR A 200 -3.93 5.07 -23.75
CA TYR A 200 -4.77 3.95 -24.15
C TYR A 200 -5.78 4.38 -25.23
N GLY A 201 -6.21 3.42 -26.02
CA GLY A 201 -7.20 3.58 -27.08
C GLY A 201 -8.17 2.40 -27.15
N PRO A 202 -8.95 2.28 -28.25
CA PRO A 202 -10.01 1.29 -28.41
C PRO A 202 -9.56 -0.16 -28.33
N ASP A 203 -8.33 -0.48 -28.73
CA ASP A 203 -7.81 -1.84 -28.83
C ASP A 203 -6.93 -2.25 -27.64
N ASP A 204 -6.74 -1.36 -26.67
CA ASP A 204 -5.91 -1.64 -25.52
C ASP A 204 -6.66 -2.45 -24.43
N ASP A 205 -5.92 -3.31 -23.76
CA ASP A 205 -6.33 -3.98 -22.54
C ASP A 205 -5.65 -3.41 -21.30
N MET A 206 -6.18 -3.73 -20.14
CA MET A 206 -5.73 -3.21 -18.86
C MET A 206 -4.28 -3.60 -18.56
N ASP A 207 -3.89 -4.85 -18.79
CA ASP A 207 -2.56 -5.36 -18.45
C ASP A 207 -1.48 -4.69 -19.31
N THR A 208 -1.78 -4.48 -20.59
CA THR A 208 -0.88 -3.78 -21.52
C THR A 208 -0.67 -2.33 -21.13
N ILE A 209 -1.74 -1.64 -20.70
CA ILE A 209 -1.66 -0.23 -20.29
C ILE A 209 -0.84 -0.09 -19.02
N TYR A 210 -1.11 -0.93 -17.99
CA TYR A 210 -0.33 -0.92 -16.75
C TYR A 210 1.15 -1.20 -17.01
N ARG A 211 1.46 -2.22 -17.77
CA ARG A 211 2.84 -2.56 -18.11
C ARG A 211 3.58 -1.41 -18.79
N ARG A 212 2.94 -0.73 -19.77
CA ARG A 212 3.54 0.44 -20.45
C ARG A 212 3.76 1.62 -19.49
N ALA A 213 2.82 1.88 -18.59
CA ALA A 213 2.95 2.96 -17.61
C ALA A 213 4.07 2.67 -16.61
N ASP A 214 4.16 1.44 -16.14
CA ASP A 214 5.19 0.98 -15.20
C ASP A 214 6.59 1.01 -15.84
N GLU A 215 6.74 0.54 -17.08
CA GLU A 215 8.00 0.63 -17.84
C GLU A 215 8.48 2.08 -18.01
N GLU A 216 7.56 3.03 -18.22
CA GLU A 216 7.88 4.46 -18.34
C GLU A 216 8.31 5.03 -16.98
N MET A 217 7.58 4.73 -15.93
CA MET A 217 7.91 5.12 -14.54
C MET A 217 9.28 4.60 -14.14
N TYR A 218 9.57 3.33 -14.42
CA TYR A 218 10.85 2.71 -14.11
C TYR A 218 12.02 3.34 -14.87
N ARG A 219 11.83 3.77 -16.13
CA ARG A 219 12.82 4.53 -16.88
C ARG A 219 13.13 5.85 -16.19
N GLN A 220 12.13 6.63 -15.82
CA GLN A 220 12.33 7.89 -15.10
C GLN A 220 13.02 7.70 -13.76
N LYS A 221 12.69 6.63 -13.04
CA LYS A 221 13.31 6.29 -11.75
C LYS A 221 14.81 6.03 -11.92
N ASN A 222 15.21 5.30 -12.96
CA ASN A 222 16.61 5.00 -13.25
C ASN A 222 17.40 6.21 -13.73
N ASP A 223 16.80 7.08 -14.54
CA ASP A 223 17.46 8.30 -15.05
C ASP A 223 17.76 9.31 -13.92
N ARG A 224 17.01 9.24 -12.79
CA ARG A 224 17.21 10.09 -11.61
C ARG A 224 18.16 9.49 -10.57
N MET A 225 18.36 8.17 -10.55
CA MET A 225 19.35 7.56 -9.66
C MET A 225 20.76 7.90 -10.19
N PRO A 226 21.67 8.43 -9.33
CA PRO A 226 23.08 8.57 -9.74
C PRO A 226 23.60 7.20 -10.13
N ILE A 227 24.24 7.12 -11.29
CA ILE A 227 24.93 5.92 -11.78
C ILE A 227 25.79 5.41 -10.63
N ARG A 228 25.46 4.26 -10.04
CA ARG A 228 26.34 3.57 -9.12
C ARG A 228 27.57 3.18 -9.94
N THR A 229 28.58 4.02 -9.95
CA THR A 229 29.90 3.63 -10.44
C THR A 229 30.32 2.39 -9.68
N ALA A 230 30.38 1.27 -10.40
CA ALA A 230 30.95 0.04 -9.89
C ALA A 230 32.35 0.39 -9.33
N GLY A 231 32.52 0.23 -8.02
CA GLY A 231 33.75 0.53 -7.33
C GLY A 231 34.89 -0.20 -8.01
N GLY A 232 35.81 0.55 -8.58
CA GLY A 232 37.08 0.03 -9.02
C GLY A 232 37.78 -0.61 -7.82
N LYS A 233 38.07 -1.90 -7.93
CA LYS A 233 39.11 -2.56 -7.13
C LYS A 233 40.39 -1.80 -7.37
N HIS A 234 40.90 -1.13 -6.38
CA HIS A 234 42.31 -0.79 -6.33
C HIS A 234 43.04 -1.97 -5.68
N ASP A 235 43.63 -2.80 -6.52
CA ASP A 235 44.78 -3.59 -6.14
C ASP A 235 45.99 -2.65 -6.10
N ALA A 236 46.62 -2.55 -4.95
CA ALA A 236 48.04 -2.26 -4.75
C ALA A 236 48.39 -2.60 -3.29
#